data_1a9c03a9ea815b70e30c1e86ddd4103d
#
_entry.id   1a9c03a9ea815b70e30c1e86ddd4103d
#
_cell.length_a   1.000
_cell.length_b   1.000
_cell.length_c   1.000
_cell.angle_alpha   90.00
_cell.angle_beta   90.00
_cell.angle_gamma   90.00
#
_symmetry.space_group_name_H-M   'P 1'
#
loop_
_entity.id
_entity.type
_entity.pdbx_description
1 polymer ?
#
loop_
_entity_poly.entity_id
_entity_poly.type
_entity_poly.pdbx_seq_one_letter_code
_entity_poly.pdbx_strand_id
1 'polypeptide(L)'
;MKRMIFHIPMKIDRNRASASQIRPMKMIEAFKECGYEVVVVEGYGKERKRQIKEIKSNILKGVKYDFLYSESSTMPTLLTEKNHLPLYPFLDFSFFAFCKKHGIKIGLFYRDIYWVFKKKRSFKELVAYIFYKYDILKYKKFLDVIFLPSKEMNAYIPNIKVESVIPLPSGLQLHSSPKIEHPLLELLFVGAIGGLYDITLLVKVISGIQGIHLTICCRENEWQKEKINYLPFLNENITIVHKSGVEVEELYRKADISCIFFKTDKYLDFAVPYKLYESISYKCPVLANIDTLTGKYVQNNDIGIISSWNETQLTDVLNSITKEDLNKYQFQLNHLVYNNKWKVRCQLVEELLG
;
A
#
# COMPACT_ATOMS: atom_id res chain seq x y z
N MET A 1 -17.13 -2.16 -26.89
CA MET A 1 -15.78 -1.98 -26.28
C MET A 1 -16.00 -1.46 -24.87
N LYS A 2 -15.51 -2.17 -23.86
CA LYS A 2 -15.60 -1.73 -22.47
C LYS A 2 -14.76 -0.48 -22.26
N ARG A 3 -15.31 0.55 -21.60
CA ARG A 3 -14.61 1.81 -21.36
C ARG A 3 -14.88 2.29 -19.96
N MET A 4 -13.83 2.71 -19.22
CA MET A 4 -13.97 3.22 -17.87
C MET A 4 -13.16 4.50 -17.66
N ILE A 5 -13.50 5.23 -16.61
CA ILE A 5 -12.75 6.43 -16.18
C ILE A 5 -11.92 6.07 -14.96
N PHE A 6 -10.61 6.25 -15.04
CA PHE A 6 -9.71 6.17 -13.89
C PHE A 6 -9.40 7.59 -13.41
N HIS A 7 -9.82 7.92 -12.20
CA HIS A 7 -9.62 9.24 -11.62
C HIS A 7 -8.67 9.20 -10.43
N ILE A 8 -7.71 10.11 -10.38
CA ILE A 8 -6.86 10.34 -9.22
C ILE A 8 -6.52 11.84 -9.10
N PRO A 9 -6.82 12.51 -7.96
CA PRO A 9 -6.62 13.95 -7.83
C PRO A 9 -5.16 14.31 -7.51
N MET A 10 -4.21 13.71 -8.20
CA MET A 10 -2.78 14.01 -8.08
C MET A 10 -2.04 13.61 -9.35
N LYS A 11 -0.82 14.13 -9.53
CA LYS A 11 0.08 13.68 -10.59
C LYS A 11 0.69 12.34 -10.18
N ILE A 12 0.60 11.35 -11.06
CA ILE A 12 1.30 10.06 -10.90
C ILE A 12 2.76 10.26 -11.33
N ASP A 13 3.67 10.10 -10.37
CA ASP A 13 5.11 10.11 -10.64
C ASP A 13 5.57 8.68 -10.94
N ARG A 14 5.77 8.39 -12.22
CA ARG A 14 6.12 7.06 -12.73
C ARG A 14 7.55 6.62 -12.38
N ASN A 15 8.39 7.56 -11.93
CA ASN A 15 9.78 7.28 -11.56
C ASN A 15 9.95 7.07 -10.04
N ARG A 16 8.89 7.29 -9.26
CA ARG A 16 8.95 7.19 -7.80
C ARG A 16 8.45 5.82 -7.31
N ALA A 17 9.35 5.02 -6.77
CA ALA A 17 9.05 3.73 -6.15
C ALA A 17 8.42 3.91 -4.75
N SER A 18 7.14 4.29 -4.70
CA SER A 18 6.35 4.33 -3.47
C SER A 18 4.98 3.72 -3.72
N ALA A 19 4.39 3.08 -2.71
CA ALA A 19 3.07 2.43 -2.83
C ALA A 19 1.99 3.37 -3.37
N SER A 20 2.04 4.67 -3.01
CA SER A 20 1.11 5.69 -3.48
C SER A 20 1.21 6.00 -4.97
N GLN A 21 2.33 5.69 -5.61
CA GLN A 21 2.56 5.86 -7.04
C GLN A 21 2.43 4.53 -7.80
N ILE A 22 2.92 3.43 -7.21
CA ILE A 22 2.88 2.10 -7.84
C ILE A 22 1.45 1.61 -7.99
N ARG A 23 0.61 1.70 -6.93
CA ARG A 23 -0.75 1.18 -6.95
C ARG A 23 -1.61 1.73 -8.10
N PRO A 24 -1.75 3.05 -8.31
CA PRO A 24 -2.60 3.56 -9.40
C PRO A 24 -2.09 3.12 -10.78
N MET A 25 -0.77 3.04 -11.00
CA MET A 25 -0.22 2.53 -12.25
C MET A 25 -0.61 1.08 -12.49
N LYS A 26 -0.45 0.23 -11.47
CA LYS A 26 -0.79 -1.20 -11.55
C LYS A 26 -2.29 -1.44 -11.72
N MET A 27 -3.14 -0.64 -11.10
CA MET A 27 -4.60 -0.72 -11.33
C MET A 27 -4.97 -0.30 -12.75
N ILE A 28 -4.35 0.75 -13.32
CA ILE A 28 -4.56 1.15 -14.71
C ILE A 28 -4.15 0.00 -15.66
N GLU A 29 -2.98 -0.61 -15.43
CA GLU A 29 -2.51 -1.76 -16.20
C GLU A 29 -3.51 -2.93 -16.09
N ALA A 30 -3.96 -3.27 -14.89
CA ALA A 30 -4.90 -4.36 -14.66
C ALA A 30 -6.26 -4.14 -15.33
N PHE A 31 -6.80 -2.91 -15.33
CA PHE A 31 -8.03 -2.61 -16.07
C PHE A 31 -7.85 -2.78 -17.59
N LYS A 32 -6.68 -2.40 -18.14
CA LYS A 32 -6.37 -2.66 -19.55
C LYS A 32 -6.28 -4.16 -19.84
N GLU A 33 -5.65 -4.94 -18.97
CA GLU A 33 -5.59 -6.41 -19.07
C GLU A 33 -6.98 -7.06 -18.94
N CYS A 34 -7.93 -6.42 -18.25
CA CYS A 34 -9.34 -6.82 -18.18
C CYS A 34 -10.16 -6.38 -19.41
N GLY A 35 -9.52 -5.78 -20.42
CA GLY A 35 -10.14 -5.40 -21.69
C GLY A 35 -10.81 -4.02 -21.70
N TYR A 36 -10.51 -3.16 -20.73
CA TYR A 36 -11.01 -1.79 -20.70
C TYR A 36 -10.15 -0.81 -21.49
N GLU A 37 -10.79 0.06 -22.26
CA GLU A 37 -10.21 1.35 -22.60
C GLU A 37 -10.26 2.24 -21.35
N VAL A 38 -9.08 2.53 -20.79
CA VAL A 38 -8.95 3.31 -19.55
C VAL A 38 -8.69 4.77 -19.86
N VAL A 39 -9.68 5.63 -19.63
CA VAL A 39 -9.55 7.08 -19.78
C VAL A 39 -9.11 7.68 -18.44
N VAL A 40 -7.87 8.18 -18.38
CA VAL A 40 -7.24 8.61 -17.13
C VAL A 40 -7.45 10.11 -16.90
N VAL A 41 -7.87 10.45 -15.68
CA VAL A 41 -7.94 11.81 -15.14
C VAL A 41 -6.92 11.92 -14.01
N GLU A 42 -5.78 12.56 -14.27
CA GLU A 42 -4.67 12.74 -13.34
C GLU A 42 -4.01 14.11 -13.49
N GLY A 43 -3.11 14.43 -12.61
CA GLY A 43 -2.32 15.67 -12.67
C GLY A 43 -2.79 16.74 -11.69
N TYR A 44 -2.28 17.95 -11.86
CA TYR A 44 -2.77 19.13 -11.13
C TYR A 44 -4.12 19.60 -11.71
N GLY A 45 -4.80 20.50 -11.04
CA GLY A 45 -6.16 20.91 -11.40
C GLY A 45 -6.30 21.41 -12.83
N LYS A 46 -5.30 22.07 -13.42
CA LYS A 46 -5.33 22.53 -14.81
C LYS A 46 -5.39 21.35 -15.80
N GLU A 47 -4.59 20.32 -15.59
CA GLU A 47 -4.59 19.10 -16.41
C GLU A 47 -5.90 18.35 -16.26
N ARG A 48 -6.33 18.10 -15.01
CA ARG A 48 -7.61 17.43 -14.72
C ARG A 48 -8.80 18.17 -15.32
N LYS A 49 -8.82 19.52 -15.24
CA LYS A 49 -9.90 20.33 -15.81
C LYS A 49 -10.04 20.11 -17.34
N ARG A 50 -8.92 20.02 -18.07
CA ARG A 50 -8.92 19.73 -19.51
C ARG A 50 -9.48 18.34 -19.80
N GLN A 51 -8.96 17.32 -19.11
CA GLN A 51 -9.39 15.91 -19.28
C GLN A 51 -10.86 15.73 -18.92
N ILE A 52 -11.33 16.32 -17.81
CA ILE A 52 -12.74 16.30 -17.40
C ILE A 52 -13.64 16.97 -18.44
N LYS A 53 -13.21 18.11 -19.01
CA LYS A 53 -13.99 18.79 -20.06
C LYS A 53 -14.17 17.89 -21.29
N GLU A 54 -13.13 17.17 -21.69
CA GLU A 54 -13.17 16.23 -22.81
C GLU A 54 -14.12 15.06 -22.53
N ILE A 55 -13.99 14.42 -21.35
CA ILE A 55 -14.88 13.31 -20.95
C ILE A 55 -16.34 13.77 -20.92
N LYS A 56 -16.63 14.94 -20.32
CA LYS A 56 -17.97 15.49 -20.29
C LYS A 56 -18.53 15.72 -21.69
N SER A 57 -17.71 16.24 -22.62
CA SER A 57 -18.10 16.42 -24.03
C SER A 57 -18.41 15.07 -24.70
N ASN A 58 -17.60 14.06 -24.44
CA ASN A 58 -17.80 12.72 -25.01
C ASN A 58 -19.09 12.06 -24.48
N ILE A 59 -19.36 12.16 -23.18
CA ILE A 59 -20.61 11.67 -22.56
C ILE A 59 -21.83 12.37 -23.21
N LEU A 60 -21.79 13.69 -23.37
CA LEU A 60 -22.88 14.45 -24.00
C LEU A 60 -23.07 14.10 -25.48
N LYS A 61 -22.05 13.57 -26.17
CA LYS A 61 -22.11 13.04 -27.53
C LYS A 61 -22.54 11.56 -27.61
N GLY A 62 -22.91 10.96 -26.47
CA GLY A 62 -23.39 9.59 -26.41
C GLY A 62 -22.31 8.53 -26.18
N VAL A 63 -21.05 8.91 -25.91
CA VAL A 63 -20.01 7.95 -25.54
C VAL A 63 -20.32 7.38 -24.16
N LYS A 64 -20.39 6.07 -24.06
CA LYS A 64 -20.69 5.35 -22.81
C LYS A 64 -19.40 5.01 -22.04
N TYR A 65 -19.47 5.15 -20.74
CA TYR A 65 -18.47 4.69 -19.77
C TYR A 65 -19.17 3.77 -18.77
N ASP A 66 -18.62 2.59 -18.55
CA ASP A 66 -19.24 1.57 -17.68
C ASP A 66 -19.25 2.03 -16.22
N PHE A 67 -18.13 2.61 -15.75
CA PHE A 67 -18.02 3.17 -14.41
C PHE A 67 -16.86 4.17 -14.29
N LEU A 68 -16.80 4.86 -13.16
CA LEU A 68 -15.66 5.65 -12.71
C LEU A 68 -15.03 4.99 -11.48
N TYR A 69 -13.76 4.60 -11.57
CA TYR A 69 -12.94 4.19 -10.43
C TYR A 69 -12.00 5.33 -10.06
N SER A 70 -12.02 5.74 -8.80
CA SER A 70 -11.17 6.80 -8.27
C SER A 70 -10.23 6.26 -7.20
N GLU A 71 -9.04 6.82 -7.09
CA GLU A 71 -8.16 6.63 -5.93
C GLU A 71 -7.92 7.98 -5.23
N SER A 72 -8.03 8.01 -3.89
CA SER A 72 -7.72 9.21 -3.13
C SER A 72 -6.21 9.51 -3.15
N SER A 73 -5.85 10.77 -3.01
CA SER A 73 -4.49 11.20 -2.67
C SER A 73 -4.21 10.97 -1.17
N THR A 74 -2.95 11.07 -0.76
CA THR A 74 -2.56 11.20 0.66
C THR A 74 -2.93 12.58 1.24
N MET A 75 -3.09 13.59 0.38
CA MET A 75 -3.62 14.92 0.74
C MET A 75 -5.13 14.96 0.48
N PRO A 76 -5.88 15.86 1.14
CA PRO A 76 -7.27 16.11 0.76
C PRO A 76 -7.39 16.48 -0.72
N THR A 77 -8.51 16.09 -1.36
CA THR A 77 -8.75 16.29 -2.79
C THR A 77 -8.53 17.75 -3.24
N LEU A 78 -8.93 18.69 -2.39
CA LEU A 78 -8.80 20.12 -2.69
C LEU A 78 -7.37 20.67 -2.55
N LEU A 79 -6.49 19.98 -1.83
CA LEU A 79 -5.12 20.41 -1.53
C LEU A 79 -4.05 19.68 -2.33
N THR A 80 -4.41 19.12 -3.46
CA THR A 80 -3.51 18.30 -4.31
C THR A 80 -2.67 19.12 -5.29
N GLU A 81 -2.81 20.43 -5.30
CA GLU A 81 -1.96 21.33 -6.07
C GLU A 81 -0.52 21.34 -5.52
N LYS A 82 0.46 21.71 -6.34
CA LYS A 82 1.88 21.75 -5.96
C LYS A 82 2.14 22.63 -4.71
N ASN A 83 1.38 23.70 -4.56
CA ASN A 83 1.46 24.65 -3.43
C ASN A 83 0.47 24.32 -2.30
N HIS A 84 -0.28 23.23 -2.41
CA HIS A 84 -1.32 22.81 -1.46
C HIS A 84 -2.42 23.85 -1.23
N LEU A 85 -2.71 24.71 -2.22
CA LEU A 85 -3.83 25.65 -2.18
C LEU A 85 -5.06 25.09 -2.92
N PRO A 86 -6.29 25.39 -2.48
CA PRO A 86 -7.53 24.90 -3.08
C PRO A 86 -7.92 25.70 -4.32
N LEU A 87 -7.07 25.72 -5.36
CA LEU A 87 -7.28 26.52 -6.57
C LEU A 87 -8.44 26.02 -7.45
N TYR A 88 -8.86 24.77 -7.29
CA TYR A 88 -9.93 24.14 -8.05
C TYR A 88 -10.96 23.46 -7.13
N PRO A 89 -11.63 24.21 -6.22
CA PRO A 89 -12.39 23.63 -5.10
C PRO A 89 -13.61 22.80 -5.51
N PHE A 90 -14.14 23.00 -6.72
CA PHE A 90 -15.32 22.29 -7.20
C PHE A 90 -15.04 21.26 -8.29
N LEU A 91 -13.80 21.16 -8.77
CA LEU A 91 -13.46 20.42 -9.98
C LEU A 91 -13.87 18.95 -9.90
N ASP A 92 -13.29 18.24 -8.96
CA ASP A 92 -13.41 16.77 -8.88
C ASP A 92 -14.81 16.37 -8.43
N PHE A 93 -15.36 17.00 -7.40
CA PHE A 93 -16.71 16.66 -6.90
C PHE A 93 -17.85 17.09 -7.83
N SER A 94 -17.69 18.17 -8.63
CA SER A 94 -18.65 18.50 -9.69
C SER A 94 -18.57 17.51 -10.86
N PHE A 95 -17.41 16.92 -11.09
CA PHE A 95 -17.25 15.85 -12.06
C PHE A 95 -17.94 14.57 -11.57
N PHE A 96 -17.79 14.20 -10.32
CA PHE A 96 -18.52 13.06 -9.74
C PHE A 96 -20.04 13.26 -9.81
N ALA A 97 -20.52 14.47 -9.47
CA ALA A 97 -21.93 14.81 -9.61
C ALA A 97 -22.44 14.70 -11.05
N PHE A 98 -21.61 15.12 -12.03
CA PHE A 98 -21.94 15.00 -13.45
C PHE A 98 -21.99 13.51 -13.88
N CYS A 99 -21.00 12.69 -13.53
CA CYS A 99 -20.99 11.27 -13.83
C CYS A 99 -22.23 10.58 -13.25
N LYS A 100 -22.55 10.84 -12.00
CA LYS A 100 -23.74 10.26 -11.33
C LYS A 100 -25.06 10.66 -12.03
N LYS A 101 -25.17 11.92 -12.46
CA LYS A 101 -26.34 12.40 -13.24
C LYS A 101 -26.49 11.64 -14.58
N HIS A 102 -25.41 11.13 -15.16
CA HIS A 102 -25.42 10.36 -16.41
C HIS A 102 -25.39 8.84 -16.18
N GLY A 103 -25.73 8.36 -14.99
CA GLY A 103 -25.86 6.94 -14.69
C GLY A 103 -24.54 6.19 -14.52
N ILE A 104 -23.40 6.89 -14.46
CA ILE A 104 -22.09 6.28 -14.28
C ILE A 104 -21.86 6.04 -12.79
N LYS A 105 -21.75 4.77 -12.38
CA LYS A 105 -21.42 4.39 -11.01
C LYS A 105 -20.00 4.82 -10.63
N ILE A 106 -19.79 5.16 -9.37
CA ILE A 106 -18.52 5.71 -8.87
C ILE A 106 -18.03 4.88 -7.68
N GLY A 107 -16.85 4.26 -7.83
CA GLY A 107 -16.11 3.64 -6.73
C GLY A 107 -14.86 4.43 -6.38
N LEU A 108 -14.56 4.55 -5.09
CA LEU A 108 -13.36 5.21 -4.61
C LEU A 108 -12.52 4.27 -3.75
N PHE A 109 -11.25 4.08 -4.09
CA PHE A 109 -10.28 3.55 -3.16
C PHE A 109 -9.78 4.66 -2.23
N TYR A 110 -10.19 4.61 -0.96
CA TYR A 110 -9.77 5.55 0.06
C TYR A 110 -8.54 5.00 0.77
N ARG A 111 -7.40 5.54 0.39
CA ARG A 111 -6.06 4.97 0.59
C ARG A 111 -5.59 4.92 2.03
N ASP A 112 -5.83 5.96 2.83
CA ASP A 112 -5.19 6.15 4.12
C ASP A 112 -5.95 7.17 5.00
N ILE A 113 -5.82 7.00 6.31
CA ILE A 113 -6.43 7.85 7.34
C ILE A 113 -5.42 8.30 8.41
N TYR A 114 -4.12 8.36 8.09
CA TYR A 114 -3.08 8.76 9.03
C TYR A 114 -3.38 10.09 9.76
N TRP A 115 -4.12 10.99 9.12
CA TRP A 115 -4.55 12.27 9.65
C TRP A 115 -5.46 12.15 10.89
N VAL A 116 -6.14 11.02 11.09
CA VAL A 116 -6.98 10.74 12.26
C VAL A 116 -6.11 10.55 13.52
N PHE A 117 -4.94 9.95 13.37
CA PHE A 117 -4.05 9.56 14.47
C PHE A 117 -3.12 10.68 14.96
N LYS A 118 -3.05 11.79 14.25
CA LYS A 118 -2.23 12.95 14.68
C LYS A 118 -2.83 13.62 15.92
N LYS A 119 -2.15 13.48 17.06
CA LYS A 119 -2.53 14.08 18.33
C LYS A 119 -2.29 15.61 18.37
N LYS A 120 -1.18 16.07 17.81
CA LYS A 120 -0.85 17.50 17.69
C LYS A 120 -0.83 17.88 16.21
N ARG A 121 -1.46 19.00 15.87
CA ARG A 121 -1.55 19.52 14.50
C ARG A 121 -0.99 20.93 14.44
N SER A 122 -0.11 21.17 13.47
CA SER A 122 0.24 22.54 13.07
C SER A 122 -0.97 23.22 12.41
N PHE A 123 -0.90 24.53 12.22
CA PHE A 123 -1.97 25.26 11.54
C PHE A 123 -2.29 24.70 10.14
N LYS A 124 -1.27 24.36 9.35
CA LYS A 124 -1.45 23.73 8.04
C LYS A 124 -2.15 22.37 8.13
N GLU A 125 -1.83 21.57 9.12
CA GLU A 125 -2.46 20.27 9.35
C GLU A 125 -3.90 20.39 9.86
N LEU A 126 -4.21 21.46 10.61
CA LEU A 126 -5.59 21.76 11.02
C LEU A 126 -6.45 22.12 9.81
N VAL A 127 -5.93 22.93 8.89
CA VAL A 127 -6.60 23.24 7.62
C VAL A 127 -6.81 21.96 6.80
N ALA A 128 -5.77 21.13 6.65
CA ALA A 128 -5.90 19.86 5.95
C ALA A 128 -6.95 18.93 6.61
N TYR A 129 -7.02 18.91 7.95
CA TYR A 129 -8.01 18.11 8.69
C TYR A 129 -9.46 18.51 8.35
N ILE A 130 -9.73 19.81 8.21
CA ILE A 130 -11.06 20.30 7.78
C ILE A 130 -11.38 19.80 6.37
N PHE A 131 -10.43 19.85 5.45
CA PHE A 131 -10.62 19.37 4.08
C PHE A 131 -10.75 17.84 3.99
N TYR A 132 -10.08 17.07 4.85
CA TYR A 132 -10.35 15.62 4.94
C TYR A 132 -11.79 15.34 5.37
N LYS A 133 -12.31 16.06 6.36
CA LYS A 133 -13.72 15.92 6.75
C LYS A 133 -14.69 16.31 5.63
N TYR A 134 -14.34 17.37 4.89
CA TYR A 134 -15.11 17.77 3.70
C TYR A 134 -15.12 16.67 2.64
N ASP A 135 -13.97 16.06 2.35
CA ASP A 135 -13.87 14.93 1.42
C ASP A 135 -14.79 13.78 1.85
N ILE A 136 -14.77 13.38 3.11
CA ILE A 136 -15.65 12.32 3.65
C ILE A 136 -17.14 12.65 3.41
N LEU A 137 -17.56 13.89 3.64
CA LEU A 137 -18.94 14.32 3.35
C LEU A 137 -19.29 14.23 1.85
N LYS A 138 -18.37 14.59 0.97
CA LYS A 138 -18.54 14.47 -0.48
C LYS A 138 -18.54 13.05 -0.97
N TYR A 139 -17.68 12.21 -0.42
CA TYR A 139 -17.62 10.78 -0.71
C TYR A 139 -18.95 10.10 -0.38
N LYS A 140 -19.53 10.34 0.80
CA LYS A 140 -20.86 9.83 1.16
C LYS A 140 -21.97 10.21 0.17
N LYS A 141 -21.87 11.43 -0.41
CA LYS A 141 -22.90 11.94 -1.32
C LYS A 141 -22.79 11.34 -2.72
N PHE A 142 -21.59 11.07 -3.20
CA PHE A 142 -21.37 10.77 -4.62
C PHE A 142 -20.98 9.32 -4.93
N LEU A 143 -20.41 8.61 -3.96
CA LEU A 143 -19.91 7.25 -4.21
C LEU A 143 -21.00 6.20 -4.09
N ASP A 144 -20.90 5.19 -4.93
CA ASP A 144 -21.70 3.97 -4.86
C ASP A 144 -20.96 2.90 -4.04
N VAL A 145 -19.63 2.84 -4.15
CA VAL A 145 -18.77 1.91 -3.41
C VAL A 145 -17.54 2.63 -2.87
N ILE A 146 -17.16 2.32 -1.63
CA ILE A 146 -15.88 2.73 -1.04
C ILE A 146 -15.00 1.50 -0.85
N PHE A 147 -13.84 1.53 -1.45
CA PHE A 147 -12.81 0.52 -1.29
C PHE A 147 -11.78 0.97 -0.25
N LEU A 148 -11.40 0.09 0.65
CA LEU A 148 -10.38 0.34 1.68
C LEU A 148 -9.22 -0.66 1.55
N PRO A 149 -8.00 -0.33 2.00
CA PRO A 149 -6.90 -1.28 2.09
C PRO A 149 -7.23 -2.51 2.93
N SER A 150 -8.02 -2.32 3.99
CA SER A 150 -8.49 -3.37 4.88
C SER A 150 -9.91 -3.06 5.39
N LYS A 151 -10.63 -4.08 5.84
CA LYS A 151 -11.96 -3.92 6.44
C LYS A 151 -11.87 -3.19 7.79
N GLU A 152 -10.81 -3.43 8.53
CA GLU A 152 -10.53 -2.86 9.85
C GLU A 152 -10.38 -1.34 9.80
N MET A 153 -9.86 -0.78 8.71
CA MET A 153 -9.74 0.66 8.52
C MET A 153 -11.08 1.39 8.66
N ASN A 154 -12.20 0.72 8.34
CA ASN A 154 -13.53 1.31 8.44
C ASN A 154 -13.89 1.78 9.86
N ALA A 155 -13.42 1.09 10.89
CA ALA A 155 -13.68 1.45 12.29
C ALA A 155 -13.14 2.85 12.66
N TYR A 156 -12.17 3.35 11.91
CA TYR A 156 -11.52 4.63 12.14
C TYR A 156 -12.03 5.76 11.23
N ILE A 157 -12.88 5.45 10.24
CA ILE A 157 -13.44 6.46 9.33
C ILE A 157 -14.78 6.96 9.88
N PRO A 158 -14.92 8.25 10.20
CA PRO A 158 -16.15 8.77 10.77
C PRO A 158 -17.36 8.58 9.86
N ASN A 159 -18.39 7.94 10.38
CA ASN A 159 -19.72 7.91 9.75
C ASN A 159 -19.83 7.28 8.35
N ILE A 160 -19.00 6.35 7.94
CA ILE A 160 -19.25 5.50 6.77
C ILE A 160 -19.98 4.25 7.21
N LYS A 161 -21.09 3.89 6.52
CA LYS A 161 -21.83 2.65 6.80
C LYS A 161 -20.97 1.45 6.40
N VAL A 162 -20.94 0.42 7.27
CA VAL A 162 -20.14 -0.79 7.07
C VAL A 162 -20.50 -1.53 5.77
N GLU A 163 -21.78 -1.51 5.40
CA GLU A 163 -22.30 -2.26 4.25
C GLU A 163 -21.79 -1.74 2.88
N SER A 164 -21.37 -0.47 2.82
CA SER A 164 -20.83 0.13 1.59
C SER A 164 -19.31 0.08 1.47
N VAL A 165 -18.63 -0.66 2.37
CA VAL A 165 -17.18 -0.73 2.45
C VAL A 165 -16.68 -2.11 2.03
N ILE A 166 -15.86 -2.11 0.99
CA ILE A 166 -15.26 -3.33 0.41
C ILE A 166 -13.74 -3.29 0.58
N PRO A 167 -13.12 -4.33 1.16
CA PRO A 167 -11.66 -4.40 1.20
C PRO A 167 -11.12 -4.60 -0.22
N LEU A 168 -10.21 -3.73 -0.62
CA LEU A 168 -9.49 -3.81 -1.89
C LEU A 168 -7.99 -3.60 -1.62
N PRO A 169 -7.33 -4.59 -1.00
CA PRO A 169 -5.91 -4.49 -0.70
C PRO A 169 -5.06 -4.34 -1.97
N SER A 170 -3.78 -4.10 -1.81
CA SER A 170 -2.86 -4.09 -2.94
C SER A 170 -2.86 -5.42 -3.67
N GLY A 171 -2.64 -5.38 -4.96
CA GLY A 171 -2.34 -6.56 -5.75
C GLY A 171 -0.84 -6.82 -5.81
N LEU A 172 -0.48 -7.94 -6.41
CA LEU A 172 0.90 -8.30 -6.68
C LEU A 172 1.12 -8.65 -8.15
N GLN A 173 2.37 -8.60 -8.57
CA GLN A 173 2.86 -9.15 -9.81
C GLN A 173 3.72 -10.35 -9.48
N LEU A 174 3.46 -11.50 -10.11
CA LEU A 174 4.22 -12.70 -9.86
C LEU A 174 5.65 -12.55 -10.38
N HIS A 175 6.62 -12.91 -9.55
CA HIS A 175 8.02 -13.06 -9.92
C HIS A 175 8.37 -14.55 -9.96
N SER A 176 9.08 -14.97 -11.00
CA SER A 176 9.45 -16.36 -11.25
C SER A 176 10.95 -16.64 -11.10
N SER A 177 11.71 -15.62 -10.68
CA SER A 177 13.16 -15.76 -10.54
C SER A 177 13.54 -16.76 -9.46
N PRO A 178 14.48 -17.68 -9.73
CA PRO A 178 14.88 -18.71 -8.75
C PRO A 178 15.53 -18.08 -7.52
N LYS A 179 15.36 -18.74 -6.37
CA LYS A 179 16.06 -18.38 -5.13
C LYS A 179 17.57 -18.63 -5.28
N ILE A 180 18.34 -17.84 -4.55
CA ILE A 180 19.80 -17.99 -4.44
C ILE A 180 20.07 -18.61 -3.09
N GLU A 181 20.65 -19.82 -3.09
CA GLU A 181 21.02 -20.51 -1.86
C GLU A 181 22.28 -19.90 -1.23
N HIS A 182 22.31 -19.89 0.09
CA HIS A 182 23.42 -19.39 0.90
C HIS A 182 23.47 -20.11 2.26
N PRO A 183 24.62 -20.07 2.97
CA PRO A 183 24.81 -20.87 4.20
C PRO A 183 24.10 -20.32 5.43
N LEU A 184 23.80 -19.01 5.46
CA LEU A 184 23.16 -18.34 6.59
C LEU A 184 21.64 -18.22 6.33
N LEU A 185 20.85 -18.06 7.39
CA LEU A 185 19.45 -17.67 7.27
C LEU A 185 19.38 -16.15 6.93
N GLU A 186 18.97 -15.83 5.71
CA GLU A 186 18.93 -14.45 5.20
C GLU A 186 17.58 -13.79 5.46
N LEU A 187 17.58 -12.79 6.31
CA LEU A 187 16.45 -11.91 6.56
C LEU A 187 16.58 -10.63 5.74
N LEU A 188 15.44 -10.14 5.26
CA LEU A 188 15.38 -8.93 4.44
C LEU A 188 14.35 -7.95 4.99
N PHE A 189 14.77 -6.74 5.32
CA PHE A 189 13.89 -5.60 5.54
C PHE A 189 13.98 -4.64 4.35
N VAL A 190 12.83 -4.29 3.74
CA VAL A 190 12.75 -3.29 2.66
C VAL A 190 11.74 -2.23 3.04
N GLY A 191 12.17 -1.00 3.24
CA GLY A 191 11.23 0.08 3.57
C GLY A 191 11.86 1.32 4.15
N ALA A 192 11.00 2.22 4.59
CA ALA A 192 11.41 3.35 5.41
C ALA A 192 11.83 2.87 6.81
N ILE A 193 12.76 3.58 7.42
CA ILE A 193 13.20 3.36 8.81
C ILE A 193 12.95 4.61 9.65
N GLY A 194 12.78 4.41 10.96
CA GLY A 194 12.48 5.48 11.91
C GLY A 194 10.99 5.83 12.00
N GLY A 195 10.63 6.59 13.00
CA GLY A 195 9.23 6.96 13.27
C GLY A 195 8.33 5.74 13.49
N LEU A 196 7.34 5.55 12.64
CA LEU A 196 6.43 4.39 12.67
C LEU A 196 7.11 3.06 12.26
N TYR A 197 8.28 3.12 11.65
CA TYR A 197 9.03 1.97 11.13
C TYR A 197 10.33 1.78 11.91
N ASP A 198 10.25 1.85 13.22
CA ASP A 198 11.36 1.57 14.13
C ASP A 198 11.63 0.05 14.16
N ILE A 199 12.79 -0.35 13.66
CA ILE A 199 13.28 -1.73 13.64
C ILE A 199 14.45 -1.98 14.61
N THR A 200 14.67 -1.09 15.57
CA THR A 200 15.82 -1.16 16.48
C THR A 200 15.90 -2.51 17.20
N LEU A 201 14.77 -3.03 17.67
CA LEU A 201 14.74 -4.34 18.36
C LEU A 201 15.14 -5.48 17.39
N LEU A 202 14.66 -5.46 16.15
CA LEU A 202 15.03 -6.47 15.15
C LEU A 202 16.55 -6.47 14.92
N VAL A 203 17.14 -5.30 14.72
CA VAL A 203 18.59 -5.15 14.50
C VAL A 203 19.37 -5.61 15.73
N LYS A 204 18.95 -5.19 16.93
CA LYS A 204 19.57 -5.61 18.21
C LYS A 204 19.59 -7.13 18.38
N VAL A 205 18.46 -7.79 18.14
CA VAL A 205 18.33 -9.24 18.32
C VAL A 205 19.20 -9.99 17.31
N ILE A 206 19.12 -9.63 16.02
CA ILE A 206 19.89 -10.34 14.98
C ILE A 206 21.39 -10.14 15.14
N SER A 207 21.85 -8.99 15.62
CA SER A 207 23.28 -8.77 15.90
C SER A 207 23.86 -9.74 16.95
N GLY A 208 23.00 -10.30 17.81
CA GLY A 208 23.40 -11.27 18.86
C GLY A 208 23.23 -12.75 18.47
N ILE A 209 22.67 -13.07 17.28
CA ILE A 209 22.38 -14.46 16.87
C ILE A 209 23.38 -14.91 15.81
N GLN A 210 24.02 -16.07 16.03
CA GLN A 210 24.86 -16.68 15.01
C GLN A 210 24.02 -17.41 13.95
N GLY A 211 24.52 -17.46 12.72
CA GLY A 211 23.86 -18.17 11.61
C GLY A 211 22.73 -17.42 10.94
N ILE A 212 22.41 -16.19 11.39
CA ILE A 212 21.40 -15.32 10.80
C ILE A 212 22.06 -14.03 10.30
N HIS A 213 21.66 -13.59 9.11
CA HIS A 213 22.09 -12.32 8.53
C HIS A 213 20.87 -11.48 8.16
N LEU A 214 20.93 -10.15 8.40
CA LEU A 214 19.88 -9.21 8.04
C LEU A 214 20.37 -8.17 7.03
N THR A 215 19.75 -8.16 5.88
CA THR A 215 19.90 -7.05 4.91
C THR A 215 18.80 -6.01 5.12
N ILE A 216 19.18 -4.75 5.40
CA ILE A 216 18.27 -3.61 5.51
C ILE A 216 18.38 -2.76 4.27
N CYS A 217 17.33 -2.77 3.45
CA CYS A 217 17.21 -1.94 2.26
C CYS A 217 16.31 -0.72 2.55
N CYS A 218 16.92 0.44 2.75
CA CYS A 218 16.22 1.70 3.03
C CYS A 218 16.77 2.84 2.18
N ARG A 219 16.11 3.99 2.19
CA ARG A 219 16.63 5.17 1.47
C ARG A 219 17.85 5.74 2.21
N GLU A 220 18.87 6.12 1.45
CA GLU A 220 20.10 6.69 2.02
C GLU A 220 19.84 7.90 2.91
N ASN A 221 18.97 8.82 2.51
CA ASN A 221 18.65 10.00 3.29
C ASN A 221 17.90 9.68 4.60
N GLU A 222 17.16 8.58 4.68
CA GLU A 222 16.52 8.07 5.90
C GLU A 222 17.58 7.43 6.80
N TRP A 223 18.45 6.60 6.22
CA TRP A 223 19.58 6.02 6.94
C TRP A 223 20.46 7.07 7.61
N GLN A 224 20.86 8.10 6.87
CA GLN A 224 21.72 9.18 7.43
C GLN A 224 21.09 9.89 8.63
N LYS A 225 19.77 9.97 8.71
CA LYS A 225 19.04 10.58 9.83
C LYS A 225 18.90 9.64 11.03
N GLU A 226 18.68 8.37 10.78
CA GLU A 226 18.28 7.39 11.80
C GLU A 226 19.43 6.50 12.28
N LYS A 227 20.56 6.45 11.55
CA LYS A 227 21.68 5.53 11.81
C LYS A 227 22.20 5.54 13.24
N ILE A 228 22.12 6.68 13.93
CA ILE A 228 22.59 6.79 15.32
C ILE A 228 21.89 5.81 16.25
N ASN A 229 20.63 5.45 15.95
CA ASN A 229 19.85 4.51 16.73
C ASN A 229 20.27 3.05 16.49
N TYR A 230 20.97 2.77 15.40
CA TYR A 230 21.35 1.43 14.94
C TYR A 230 22.84 1.12 15.13
N LEU A 231 23.70 2.15 15.09
CA LEU A 231 25.16 2.01 15.21
C LEU A 231 25.64 1.09 16.33
N PRO A 232 25.04 1.10 17.56
CA PRO A 232 25.47 0.22 18.63
C PRO A 232 25.31 -1.28 18.36
N PHE A 233 24.47 -1.65 17.39
CA PHE A 233 24.11 -3.04 17.08
C PHE A 233 24.66 -3.51 15.73
N LEU A 234 25.39 -2.65 14.99
CA LEU A 234 25.95 -3.05 13.69
C LEU A 234 27.18 -3.94 13.87
N ASN A 235 27.15 -5.08 13.21
CA ASN A 235 28.27 -6.02 13.11
C ASN A 235 28.18 -6.79 11.76
N GLU A 236 28.93 -7.85 11.60
CA GLU A 236 28.95 -8.68 10.37
C GLU A 236 27.61 -9.31 10.01
N ASN A 237 26.68 -9.45 10.95
CA ASN A 237 25.33 -9.99 10.72
C ASN A 237 24.40 -8.97 10.05
N ILE A 238 24.76 -7.70 9.93
CA ILE A 238 23.89 -6.63 9.47
C ILE A 238 24.47 -5.93 8.24
N THR A 239 23.76 -5.93 7.13
CA THR A 239 24.14 -5.19 5.92
C THR A 239 23.12 -4.11 5.60
N ILE A 240 23.59 -2.89 5.35
CA ILE A 240 22.74 -1.76 4.94
C ILE A 240 22.96 -1.50 3.45
N VAL A 241 21.84 -1.42 2.70
CA VAL A 241 21.88 -1.12 1.26
C VAL A 241 20.82 -0.07 0.89
N HIS A 242 21.06 0.64 -0.23
CA HIS A 242 20.20 1.71 -0.73
C HIS A 242 19.73 1.41 -2.16
N LYS A 243 19.12 0.23 -2.35
CA LYS A 243 18.67 -0.27 -3.65
C LYS A 243 17.23 0.12 -3.94
N SER A 244 16.85 0.15 -5.23
CA SER A 244 15.51 0.45 -5.69
C SER A 244 15.17 -0.26 -7.00
N GLY A 245 13.87 -0.34 -7.34
CA GLY A 245 13.42 -0.95 -8.59
C GLY A 245 13.85 -2.41 -8.74
N VAL A 246 14.48 -2.74 -9.86
CA VAL A 246 14.88 -4.11 -10.19
C VAL A 246 15.98 -4.67 -9.26
N GLU A 247 16.79 -3.80 -8.66
CA GLU A 247 17.84 -4.25 -7.72
C GLU A 247 17.26 -4.87 -6.43
N VAL A 248 16.03 -4.48 -6.06
CA VAL A 248 15.32 -5.06 -4.89
C VAL A 248 14.92 -6.51 -5.16
N GLU A 249 14.68 -6.88 -6.43
CA GLU A 249 14.38 -8.26 -6.80
C GLU A 249 15.53 -9.21 -6.39
N GLU A 250 16.78 -8.81 -6.63
CA GLU A 250 17.95 -9.61 -6.22
C GLU A 250 17.99 -9.84 -4.70
N LEU A 251 17.60 -8.82 -3.91
CA LEU A 251 17.51 -8.96 -2.45
C LEU A 251 16.45 -10.00 -2.05
N TYR A 252 15.27 -9.95 -2.66
CA TYR A 252 14.24 -10.96 -2.40
C TYR A 252 14.62 -12.36 -2.87
N ARG A 253 15.44 -12.49 -3.91
CA ARG A 253 15.96 -13.79 -4.36
C ARG A 253 16.90 -14.42 -3.36
N LYS A 254 17.64 -13.61 -2.60
CA LYS A 254 18.54 -14.05 -1.53
C LYS A 254 17.80 -14.30 -0.21
N ALA A 255 16.73 -13.56 0.06
CA ALA A 255 16.05 -13.60 1.34
C ALA A 255 15.27 -14.89 1.56
N ASP A 256 15.45 -15.53 2.72
CA ASP A 256 14.61 -16.61 3.22
C ASP A 256 13.36 -16.07 3.89
N ILE A 257 13.47 -14.93 4.58
CA ILE A 257 12.39 -14.27 5.33
C ILE A 257 12.38 -12.79 5.06
N SER A 258 11.22 -12.24 4.72
CA SER A 258 10.98 -10.81 4.61
C SER A 258 10.46 -10.26 5.94
N CYS A 259 11.09 -9.23 6.49
CA CYS A 259 10.73 -8.64 7.77
C CYS A 259 9.75 -7.49 7.60
N ILE A 260 8.53 -7.67 8.11
CA ILE A 260 7.53 -6.61 8.32
C ILE A 260 7.32 -6.51 9.84
N PHE A 261 8.43 -6.31 10.54
CA PHE A 261 8.53 -6.34 11.99
C PHE A 261 9.15 -5.04 12.48
N PHE A 262 8.35 -4.21 13.15
CA PHE A 262 8.73 -2.91 13.66
C PHE A 262 7.89 -2.55 14.89
N LYS A 263 8.30 -1.53 15.64
CA LYS A 263 7.60 -1.10 16.84
C LYS A 263 6.11 -0.88 16.59
N THR A 264 5.25 -1.47 17.40
CA THR A 264 3.81 -1.43 17.20
C THR A 264 3.23 -0.06 17.53
N ASP A 265 2.24 0.35 16.73
CA ASP A 265 1.43 1.57 16.91
C ASP A 265 -0.01 1.26 16.50
N LYS A 266 -0.99 1.98 17.04
CA LYS A 266 -2.42 1.84 16.71
C LYS A 266 -2.73 1.96 15.21
N TYR A 267 -1.89 2.66 14.45
CA TYR A 267 -2.01 2.72 13.00
C TYR A 267 -1.88 1.34 12.35
N LEU A 268 -1.15 0.42 12.95
CA LEU A 268 -0.92 -0.94 12.46
C LEU A 268 -2.10 -1.89 12.70
N ASP A 269 -3.10 -1.48 13.48
CA ASP A 269 -4.31 -2.26 13.72
C ASP A 269 -5.14 -2.45 12.44
N PHE A 270 -4.97 -1.56 11.46
CA PHE A 270 -5.68 -1.63 10.18
C PHE A 270 -4.77 -1.49 8.94
N ALA A 271 -3.54 -1.04 9.11
CA ALA A 271 -2.62 -0.83 8.01
C ALA A 271 -2.01 -2.15 7.54
N VAL A 272 -2.15 -2.43 6.25
CA VAL A 272 -1.44 -3.53 5.59
C VAL A 272 -0.43 -2.92 4.62
N PRO A 273 0.87 -3.03 4.92
CA PRO A 273 1.89 -2.42 4.07
C PRO A 273 1.97 -3.13 2.71
N TYR A 274 2.27 -2.36 1.67
CA TYR A 274 2.50 -2.90 0.32
C TYR A 274 3.57 -4.00 0.30
N LYS A 275 4.53 -3.93 1.21
CA LYS A 275 5.61 -4.91 1.37
C LYS A 275 5.13 -6.34 1.66
N LEU A 276 3.96 -6.51 2.27
CA LEU A 276 3.36 -7.84 2.43
C LEU A 276 3.07 -8.47 1.06
N TYR A 277 2.43 -7.72 0.16
CA TYR A 277 2.11 -8.22 -1.19
C TYR A 277 3.36 -8.40 -2.05
N GLU A 278 4.37 -7.56 -1.83
CA GLU A 278 5.68 -7.72 -2.46
C GLU A 278 6.37 -9.00 -1.98
N SER A 279 6.40 -9.28 -0.67
CA SER A 279 6.94 -10.54 -0.11
C SER A 279 6.21 -11.76 -0.66
N ILE A 280 4.88 -11.72 -0.70
CA ILE A 280 4.06 -12.79 -1.31
C ILE A 280 4.42 -12.97 -2.78
N SER A 281 4.69 -11.89 -3.53
CA SER A 281 5.00 -11.95 -4.97
C SER A 281 6.31 -12.70 -5.27
N TYR A 282 7.27 -12.60 -4.35
CA TYR A 282 8.54 -13.33 -4.39
C TYR A 282 8.50 -14.68 -3.65
N LYS A 283 7.32 -15.07 -3.13
CA LYS A 283 7.13 -16.27 -2.32
C LYS A 283 8.09 -16.33 -1.12
N CYS A 284 8.36 -15.16 -0.53
CA CYS A 284 9.24 -15.02 0.61
C CYS A 284 8.42 -15.06 1.90
N PRO A 285 8.63 -16.04 2.79
CA PRO A 285 8.03 -16.09 4.13
C PRO A 285 8.17 -14.77 4.88
N VAL A 286 7.20 -14.45 5.74
CA VAL A 286 7.13 -13.13 6.39
C VAL A 286 7.31 -13.25 7.89
N LEU A 287 8.22 -12.46 8.47
CA LEU A 287 8.26 -12.19 9.91
C LEU A 287 7.42 -10.94 10.19
N ALA A 288 6.40 -11.05 11.06
CA ALA A 288 5.51 -9.94 11.40
C ALA A 288 5.19 -9.85 12.89
N ASN A 289 4.74 -8.66 13.35
CA ASN A 289 4.28 -8.49 14.73
C ASN A 289 2.90 -9.12 14.95
N ILE A 290 2.75 -9.93 16.00
CA ILE A 290 1.53 -10.66 16.34
C ILE A 290 0.30 -9.75 16.50
N ASP A 291 0.46 -8.57 17.10
CA ASP A 291 -0.63 -7.65 17.46
C ASP A 291 -1.03 -6.71 16.31
N THR A 292 -0.55 -6.96 15.08
CA THR A 292 -0.86 -6.13 13.90
C THR A 292 -1.80 -6.86 12.93
N LEU A 293 -2.47 -6.10 12.06
CA LEU A 293 -3.26 -6.72 10.99
C LEU A 293 -2.38 -7.56 10.05
N THR A 294 -1.14 -7.13 9.82
CA THR A 294 -0.17 -7.92 9.04
C THR A 294 0.16 -9.24 9.72
N GLY A 295 0.40 -9.23 11.03
CA GLY A 295 0.65 -10.47 11.78
C GLY A 295 -0.53 -11.44 11.74
N LYS A 296 -1.75 -10.94 11.92
CA LYS A 296 -2.97 -11.74 11.75
C LYS A 296 -3.10 -12.33 10.35
N TYR A 297 -2.75 -11.55 9.32
CA TYR A 297 -2.77 -12.05 7.93
C TYR A 297 -1.73 -13.16 7.72
N VAL A 298 -0.50 -12.97 8.22
CA VAL A 298 0.58 -13.97 8.15
C VAL A 298 0.17 -15.26 8.85
N GLN A 299 -0.36 -15.17 10.06
CA GLN A 299 -0.80 -16.31 10.86
C GLN A 299 -1.97 -17.05 10.19
N ASN A 300 -3.01 -16.34 9.76
CA ASN A 300 -4.21 -16.96 9.18
C ASN A 300 -3.95 -17.66 7.85
N ASN A 301 -2.92 -17.25 7.12
CA ASN A 301 -2.53 -17.86 5.85
C ASN A 301 -1.35 -18.82 5.97
N ASP A 302 -0.78 -19.00 7.16
CA ASP A 302 0.37 -19.85 7.44
C ASP A 302 1.55 -19.58 6.48
N ILE A 303 1.93 -18.29 6.34
CA ILE A 303 2.93 -17.83 5.37
C ILE A 303 4.19 -17.24 6.01
N GLY A 304 4.41 -17.52 7.28
CA GLY A 304 5.58 -17.01 7.97
C GLY A 304 5.44 -17.06 9.49
N ILE A 305 6.20 -16.23 10.14
CA ILE A 305 6.48 -16.25 11.56
C ILE A 305 5.90 -15.00 12.20
N ILE A 306 5.33 -15.14 13.38
CA ILE A 306 4.85 -14.02 14.18
C ILE A 306 5.61 -13.95 15.51
N SER A 307 5.92 -12.74 15.96
CA SER A 307 6.50 -12.48 17.29
C SER A 307 5.94 -11.20 17.87
N SER A 308 5.97 -11.08 19.18
CA SER A 308 5.71 -9.79 19.83
C SER A 308 6.94 -8.87 19.71
N TRP A 309 6.76 -7.58 19.98
CA TRP A 309 7.86 -6.62 20.11
C TRP A 309 8.59 -6.82 21.45
N ASN A 310 9.21 -8.00 21.60
CA ASN A 310 9.91 -8.45 22.80
C ASN A 310 11.18 -9.19 22.42
N GLU A 311 12.31 -8.85 23.07
CA GLU A 311 13.64 -9.36 22.73
C GLU A 311 13.73 -10.89 22.87
N THR A 312 13.31 -11.41 24.02
CA THR A 312 13.37 -12.86 24.31
C THR A 312 12.52 -13.64 23.31
N GLN A 313 11.26 -13.26 23.13
CA GLN A 313 10.38 -13.97 22.21
C GLN A 313 10.86 -13.91 20.76
N LEU A 314 11.40 -12.77 20.32
CA LEU A 314 11.95 -12.67 18.96
C LEU A 314 13.19 -13.55 18.81
N THR A 315 14.07 -13.60 19.81
CA THR A 315 15.25 -14.45 19.84
C THR A 315 14.86 -15.94 19.77
N ASP A 316 13.90 -16.36 20.62
CA ASP A 316 13.45 -17.75 20.69
C ASP A 316 12.83 -18.20 19.36
N VAL A 317 11.98 -17.37 18.78
CA VAL A 317 11.33 -17.66 17.50
C VAL A 317 12.36 -17.76 16.37
N LEU A 318 13.33 -16.83 16.29
CA LEU A 318 14.35 -16.85 15.24
C LEU A 318 15.28 -18.07 15.36
N ASN A 319 15.64 -18.47 16.59
CA ASN A 319 16.47 -19.67 16.82
C ASN A 319 15.73 -20.98 16.56
N SER A 320 14.40 -20.98 16.57
CA SER A 320 13.59 -22.19 16.35
C SER A 320 13.24 -22.47 14.89
N ILE A 321 13.55 -21.56 13.97
CA ILE A 321 13.21 -21.70 12.55
C ILE A 321 13.98 -22.87 11.91
N THR A 322 13.24 -23.74 11.24
CA THR A 322 13.79 -24.85 10.49
C THR A 322 13.60 -24.69 8.97
N LYS A 323 14.36 -25.42 8.17
CA LYS A 323 14.13 -25.50 6.72
C LYS A 323 12.75 -26.07 6.38
N GLU A 324 12.23 -26.94 7.21
CA GLU A 324 10.89 -27.52 7.03
C GLU A 324 9.80 -26.48 7.18
N ASP A 325 9.93 -25.58 8.18
CA ASP A 325 9.01 -24.44 8.35
C ASP A 325 9.04 -23.51 7.13
N LEU A 326 10.21 -23.16 6.63
CA LEU A 326 10.36 -22.31 5.44
C LEU A 326 9.72 -22.95 4.21
N ASN A 327 9.91 -24.26 3.99
CA ASN A 327 9.30 -24.98 2.89
C ASN A 327 7.77 -25.02 3.00
N LYS A 328 7.25 -25.21 4.21
CA LYS A 328 5.81 -25.15 4.49
C LYS A 328 5.23 -23.79 4.15
N TYR A 329 5.86 -22.70 4.60
CA TYR A 329 5.41 -21.33 4.30
C TYR A 329 5.48 -21.03 2.80
N GLN A 330 6.52 -21.47 2.11
CA GLN A 330 6.64 -21.28 0.65
C GLN A 330 5.55 -22.06 -0.10
N PHE A 331 5.17 -23.24 0.35
CA PHE A 331 4.06 -23.99 -0.22
C PHE A 331 2.75 -23.19 -0.13
N GLN A 332 2.43 -22.61 1.03
CA GLN A 332 1.24 -21.77 1.21
C GLN A 332 1.29 -20.51 0.34
N LEU A 333 2.46 -19.89 0.24
CA LEU A 333 2.67 -18.71 -0.61
C LEU A 333 2.41 -19.02 -2.09
N ASN A 334 2.75 -20.21 -2.58
CA ASN A 334 2.46 -20.63 -3.97
C ASN A 334 0.97 -20.63 -4.29
N HIS A 335 0.10 -20.95 -3.33
CA HIS A 335 -1.36 -20.91 -3.50
C HIS A 335 -1.89 -19.48 -3.37
N LEU A 336 -1.37 -18.70 -2.42
CA LEU A 336 -1.85 -17.37 -2.10
C LEU A 336 -1.59 -16.33 -3.20
N VAL A 337 -0.49 -16.48 -3.95
CA VAL A 337 -0.08 -15.60 -5.06
C VAL A 337 -1.20 -15.36 -6.07
N TYR A 338 -1.90 -16.41 -6.48
CA TYR A 338 -2.89 -16.33 -7.56
C TYR A 338 -4.11 -15.47 -7.19
N ASN A 339 -4.55 -15.52 -5.93
CA ASN A 339 -5.70 -14.80 -5.42
C ASN A 339 -5.39 -13.31 -5.12
N ASN A 340 -4.12 -12.92 -5.18
CA ASN A 340 -3.67 -11.58 -4.86
C ASN A 340 -3.14 -10.78 -6.05
N LYS A 341 -3.33 -11.24 -7.29
CA LYS A 341 -2.93 -10.49 -8.49
C LYS A 341 -3.72 -9.21 -8.66
N TRP A 342 -3.14 -8.20 -9.29
CA TRP A 342 -3.82 -6.95 -9.64
C TRP A 342 -5.08 -7.17 -10.47
N LYS A 343 -5.06 -8.16 -11.37
CA LYS A 343 -6.23 -8.55 -12.18
C LYS A 343 -7.43 -8.94 -11.31
N VAL A 344 -7.22 -9.66 -10.21
CA VAL A 344 -8.28 -10.05 -9.26
C VAL A 344 -8.88 -8.81 -8.58
N ARG A 345 -8.07 -7.79 -8.28
CA ARG A 345 -8.55 -6.51 -7.74
C ARG A 345 -9.40 -5.75 -8.75
N CYS A 346 -8.99 -5.75 -10.02
CA CYS A 346 -9.75 -5.18 -11.12
C CYS A 346 -11.11 -5.88 -11.29
N GLN A 347 -11.14 -7.20 -11.30
CA GLN A 347 -12.37 -8.00 -11.44
C GLN A 347 -13.38 -7.72 -10.31
N LEU A 348 -12.91 -7.58 -9.07
CA LEU A 348 -13.78 -7.20 -7.94
C LEU A 348 -14.39 -5.80 -8.14
N VAL A 349 -13.62 -4.84 -8.65
CA VAL A 349 -14.15 -3.50 -8.95
C VAL A 349 -15.17 -3.57 -10.10
N GLU A 350 -14.89 -4.35 -11.15
CA GLU A 350 -15.81 -4.58 -12.26
C GLU A 350 -17.13 -5.21 -11.80
N GLU A 351 -17.09 -6.23 -10.95
CA GLU A 351 -18.27 -6.89 -10.42
C GLU A 351 -19.22 -5.93 -9.67
N LEU A 352 -18.66 -4.97 -8.95
CA LEU A 352 -19.42 -4.06 -8.10
C LEU A 352 -19.91 -2.80 -8.84
N LEU A 353 -19.21 -2.36 -9.86
CA LEU A 353 -19.47 -1.09 -10.55
C LEU A 353 -19.96 -1.28 -11.99
N GLY A 354 -19.62 -2.38 -12.62
CA GLY A 354 -19.94 -2.69 -14.01
C GLY A 354 -21.40 -3.02 -14.33
#